data_92cf8ea4bd6e3b1059edcdfbdf29022d
#
_entry.id   92cf8ea4bd6e3b1059edcdfbdf29022d
#
_cell.length_a   1.000
_cell.length_b   1.000
_cell.length_c   1.000
_cell.angle_alpha   90.00
_cell.angle_beta   90.00
_cell.angle_gamma   90.00
#
_symmetry.space_group_name_H-M   'P 1'
#
loop_
_entity.id
_entity.type
_entity.pdbx_description
1 polymer ?
#
loop_
_entity_poly.entity_id
_entity_poly.type
_entity_poly.pdbx_seq_one_letter_code
_entity_poly.pdbx_strand_id
1 'polypeptide(L)'
;MANEEKRLIWFYGKECPHCRALMPLVEKYQQDSNIKIEHLEVWHNEENAKLMRSHADKISEACGGELGVPAFYNEKTGKALCGAKIPLDKLKKWAEE
;
A
#
# COMPACT_ATOMS: atom_id res chain seq x y z
N MET A 1 22.07 -11.08 4.32
CA MET A 1 21.78 -10.80 4.11
C MET A 1 20.92 -10.57 4.04
N ALA A 2 21.00 -10.66 4.47
CA ALA A 2 20.02 -10.37 4.38
C ALA A 2 19.64 -9.44 3.74
N ASN A 3 19.49 -9.45 3.18
CA ASN A 3 19.14 -8.56 2.67
C ASN A 3 17.92 -8.25 2.85
N GLU A 4 17.54 -7.40 3.37
CA GLU A 4 16.37 -7.09 3.52
C GLU A 4 15.84 -6.63 2.35
N GLU A 5 14.99 -7.32 1.77
CA GLU A 5 14.30 -6.96 0.67
C GLU A 5 13.39 -5.88 0.99
N LYS A 6 13.43 -4.76 0.32
CA LYS A 6 12.52 -3.67 0.47
C LYS A 6 11.21 -4.04 -0.20
N ARG A 7 10.11 -3.93 0.55
CA ARG A 7 8.81 -4.41 0.11
C ARG A 7 7.96 -3.32 -0.47
N LEU A 8 7.06 -3.72 -1.37
CA LEU A 8 5.92 -2.90 -1.77
C LEU A 8 4.74 -3.40 -0.97
N ILE A 9 4.10 -2.51 -0.21
CA ILE A 9 3.07 -2.90 0.74
C ILE A 9 1.77 -2.18 0.46
N TRP A 10 0.66 -2.92 0.51
CA TRP A 10 -0.68 -2.36 0.44
C TRP A 10 -1.38 -2.63 1.76
N PHE A 11 -1.59 -1.55 2.53
CA PHE A 11 -2.33 -1.65 3.79
C PHE A 11 -3.81 -1.46 3.50
N TYR A 12 -4.64 -2.38 3.97
CA TYR A 12 -6.06 -2.34 3.69
C TYR A 12 -6.87 -2.78 4.91
N GLY A 13 -8.18 -2.49 4.90
CA GLY A 13 -9.11 -2.97 5.90
C GLY A 13 -10.04 -3.99 5.27
N LYS A 14 -10.29 -5.08 5.98
CA LYS A 14 -11.08 -6.18 5.45
C LYS A 14 -12.46 -5.73 5.00
N GLU A 15 -13.09 -4.84 5.76
CA GLU A 15 -14.44 -4.36 5.43
C GLU A 15 -14.44 -3.04 4.68
N CYS A 16 -13.29 -2.56 4.27
CA CYS A 16 -13.18 -1.27 3.60
C CYS A 16 -13.68 -1.35 2.15
N PRO A 17 -14.77 -0.66 1.80
CA PRO A 17 -15.29 -0.73 0.43
C PRO A 17 -14.31 -0.18 -0.61
N HIS A 18 -13.57 0.88 -0.24
CA HIS A 18 -12.59 1.45 -1.16
C HIS A 18 -11.44 0.49 -1.42
N CYS A 19 -11.02 -0.26 -0.39
CA CYS A 19 -9.98 -1.25 -0.55
C CYS A 19 -10.44 -2.38 -1.47
N ARG A 20 -11.69 -2.80 -1.31
CA ARG A 20 -12.25 -3.84 -2.17
C ARG A 20 -12.35 -3.38 -3.60
N ALA A 21 -12.67 -2.10 -3.82
CA ALA A 21 -12.78 -1.55 -5.16
C ALA A 21 -11.42 -1.52 -5.87
N LEU A 22 -10.34 -1.36 -5.11
CA LEU A 22 -9.00 -1.34 -5.70
C LEU A 22 -8.41 -2.73 -5.93
N MET A 23 -8.98 -3.75 -5.27
CA MET A 23 -8.42 -5.11 -5.34
C MET A 23 -8.21 -5.60 -6.77
N PRO A 24 -9.19 -5.49 -7.68
CA PRO A 24 -8.97 -5.98 -9.05
C PRO A 24 -7.84 -5.25 -9.76
N LEU A 25 -7.71 -3.95 -9.53
CA LEU A 25 -6.64 -3.17 -10.16
C LEU A 25 -5.27 -3.63 -9.66
N VAL A 26 -5.15 -3.82 -8.35
CA VAL A 26 -3.88 -4.24 -7.76
C VAL A 26 -3.52 -5.65 -8.23
N GLU A 27 -4.49 -6.56 -8.23
CA GLU A 27 -4.23 -7.93 -8.65
C GLU A 27 -3.84 -8.00 -10.12
N LYS A 28 -4.54 -7.24 -10.96
CA LYS A 28 -4.22 -7.24 -12.38
C LYS A 28 -2.82 -6.68 -12.62
N TYR A 29 -2.47 -5.61 -11.92
CA TYR A 29 -1.14 -5.05 -12.07
C TYR A 29 -0.06 -6.05 -11.65
N GLN A 30 -0.29 -6.78 -10.55
CA GLN A 30 0.67 -7.78 -10.10
C GLN A 30 0.84 -8.89 -11.14
N GLN A 31 -0.25 -9.33 -11.75
CA GLN A 31 -0.19 -10.36 -12.76
C GLN A 31 0.53 -9.88 -14.02
N ASP A 32 0.19 -8.69 -14.47
CA ASP A 32 0.75 -8.18 -15.73
C ASP A 32 2.22 -7.81 -15.60
N SER A 33 2.62 -7.28 -14.45
CA SER A 33 3.98 -6.79 -14.27
C SER A 33 4.92 -7.78 -13.62
N ASN A 34 4.36 -8.85 -13.05
CA ASN A 34 5.15 -9.82 -12.29
C ASN A 34 5.80 -9.20 -11.06
N ILE A 35 5.27 -8.07 -10.58
CA ILE A 35 5.75 -7.40 -9.38
C ILE A 35 4.85 -7.82 -8.23
N LYS A 36 5.45 -8.12 -7.08
CA LYS A 36 4.69 -8.56 -5.93
C LYS A 36 4.44 -7.40 -4.98
N ILE A 37 3.19 -7.22 -4.61
CA ILE A 37 2.80 -6.25 -3.60
C ILE A 37 2.23 -7.04 -2.42
N GLU A 38 2.74 -6.81 -1.22
CA GLU A 38 2.24 -7.51 -0.03
C GLU A 38 0.97 -6.83 0.45
N HIS A 39 -0.07 -7.63 0.68
CA HIS A 39 -1.36 -7.13 1.15
C HIS A 39 -1.41 -7.34 2.66
N LEU A 40 -1.40 -6.27 3.43
CA LEU A 40 -1.40 -6.35 4.89
C LEU A 40 -2.66 -5.72 5.45
N GLU A 41 -3.51 -6.57 6.02
CA GLU A 41 -4.77 -6.12 6.61
C GLU A 41 -4.49 -5.46 7.96
N VAL A 42 -5.05 -4.29 8.22
CA VAL A 42 -4.72 -3.52 9.42
C VAL A 42 -5.90 -3.29 10.36
N TRP A 43 -7.13 -3.58 9.98
CA TRP A 43 -8.27 -3.37 10.86
C TRP A 43 -8.42 -4.47 11.89
N HIS A 44 -7.97 -5.69 11.56
CA HIS A 44 -8.08 -6.85 12.46
C HIS A 44 -6.73 -7.46 12.81
N ASN A 45 -5.64 -6.87 12.35
CA ASN A 45 -4.31 -7.40 12.59
C ASN A 45 -3.44 -6.31 13.21
N GLU A 46 -3.19 -6.44 14.50
CA GLU A 46 -2.47 -5.40 15.23
C GLU A 46 -1.02 -5.27 14.81
N GLU A 47 -0.38 -6.36 14.44
CA GLU A 47 1.01 -6.28 13.99
C GLU A 47 1.15 -5.50 12.69
N ASN A 48 0.22 -5.74 11.76
CA ASN A 48 0.22 -4.98 10.51
C ASN A 48 -0.12 -3.51 10.77
N ALA A 49 -1.03 -3.25 11.71
CA ALA A 49 -1.38 -1.89 12.06
C ALA A 49 -0.18 -1.16 12.67
N LYS A 50 0.60 -1.86 13.48
CA LYS A 50 1.81 -1.27 14.06
C LYS A 50 2.81 -0.92 12.96
N LEU A 51 2.98 -1.79 11.98
CA LEU A 51 3.88 -1.50 10.88
C LEU A 51 3.43 -0.27 10.12
N MET A 52 2.12 -0.16 9.86
CA MET A 52 1.58 1.01 9.19
C MET A 52 1.86 2.27 9.99
N ARG A 53 1.67 2.22 11.30
CA ARG A 53 1.93 3.37 12.16
C ARG A 53 3.41 3.77 12.19
N SER A 54 4.30 2.81 11.96
CA SER A 54 5.73 3.12 11.93
C SER A 54 6.10 3.96 10.70
N HIS A 55 5.24 3.98 9.68
CA HIS A 55 5.42 4.82 8.49
C HIS A 55 4.38 5.93 8.44
N ALA A 56 3.84 6.31 9.61
CA ALA A 56 2.71 7.23 9.67
C ALA A 56 2.99 8.57 9.00
N ASP A 57 4.22 9.08 9.13
CA ASP A 57 4.55 10.38 8.54
C ASP A 57 4.31 10.39 7.04
N LYS A 58 4.85 9.40 6.35
CA LYS A 58 4.73 9.35 4.89
C LYS A 58 3.31 9.00 4.45
N ILE A 59 2.69 8.06 5.14
CA ILE A 59 1.35 7.61 4.76
C ILE A 59 0.32 8.71 5.03
N SER A 60 0.39 9.37 6.17
CA SER A 60 -0.57 10.42 6.47
C SER A 60 -0.42 11.59 5.53
N GLU A 61 0.81 11.90 5.12
CA GLU A 61 1.03 12.95 4.13
C GLU A 61 0.32 12.62 2.82
N ALA A 62 0.44 11.38 2.37
CA ALA A 62 -0.23 10.95 1.15
C ALA A 62 -1.74 10.89 1.31
N CYS A 63 -2.22 10.66 2.52
CA CYS A 63 -3.65 10.57 2.81
C CYS A 63 -4.30 11.92 3.11
N GLY A 64 -3.53 12.99 3.07
CA GLY A 64 -4.09 14.31 3.30
C GLY A 64 -4.05 14.76 4.75
N GLY A 65 -3.24 14.14 5.57
CA GLY A 65 -3.06 14.55 6.96
C GLY A 65 -3.47 13.54 7.99
N GLU A 66 -4.13 12.46 7.59
CA GLU A 66 -4.56 11.43 8.52
C GLU A 66 -4.19 10.07 7.99
N LEU A 67 -3.90 9.16 8.90
CA LEU A 67 -3.61 7.80 8.53
C LEU A 67 -4.90 7.10 8.14
N GLY A 68 -4.94 6.47 6.98
CA GLY A 68 -6.14 5.78 6.52
C GLY A 68 -5.83 4.70 5.52
N VAL A 69 -6.87 3.97 5.13
CA VAL A 69 -6.77 2.90 4.13
C VAL A 69 -7.76 3.20 2.99
N PRO A 70 -7.48 2.76 1.78
CA PRO A 70 -6.31 2.01 1.35
C PRO A 70 -5.06 2.87 1.26
N ALA A 71 -3.92 2.30 1.63
CA ALA A 71 -2.66 3.02 1.58
C ALA A 71 -1.56 2.10 1.06
N PHE A 72 -0.66 2.66 0.27
CA PHE A 72 0.45 1.91 -0.30
C PHE A 72 1.75 2.54 0.17
N TYR A 73 2.73 1.72 0.47
CA TYR A 73 4.03 2.21 0.90
C TYR A 73 5.15 1.43 0.22
N ASN A 74 6.08 2.16 -0.38
CA ASN A 74 7.24 1.57 -1.04
C ASN A 74 8.45 1.73 -0.13
N GLU A 75 8.93 0.62 0.40
CA GLU A 75 10.06 0.67 1.34
C GLU A 75 11.37 1.07 0.68
N LYS A 76 11.47 0.95 -0.64
CA LYS A 76 12.69 1.35 -1.34
C LYS A 76 12.83 2.86 -1.44
N THR A 77 11.73 3.55 -1.71
CA THR A 77 11.76 4.99 -1.97
C THR A 77 11.21 5.81 -0.82
N GLY A 78 10.48 5.18 0.10
CA GLY A 78 9.78 5.89 1.16
C GLY A 78 8.55 6.63 0.67
N LYS A 79 8.08 6.33 -0.54
CA LYS A 79 6.92 7.02 -1.09
C LYS A 79 5.65 6.26 -0.82
N ALA A 80 4.58 7.01 -0.57
CA ALA A 80 3.28 6.44 -0.24
C ALA A 80 2.21 6.93 -1.19
N LEU A 81 1.16 6.11 -1.36
CA LEU A 81 -0.06 6.49 -2.04
C LEU A 81 -1.22 6.23 -1.12
N CYS A 82 -2.29 6.98 -1.27
CA CYS A 82 -3.47 6.80 -0.44
C CYS A 82 -4.71 7.17 -1.22
N GLY A 83 -5.82 6.51 -0.90
CA GLY A 83 -7.11 6.87 -1.45
C GLY A 83 -7.73 5.81 -2.32
N ALA A 84 -9.04 5.98 -2.56
CA ALA A 84 -9.84 5.01 -3.28
C ALA A 84 -9.65 5.05 -4.78
N LYS A 85 -9.16 6.18 -5.29
CA LYS A 85 -9.08 6.35 -6.74
C LYS A 85 -7.64 6.53 -7.14
N ILE A 86 -6.94 5.44 -7.26
CA ILE A 86 -5.56 5.47 -7.70
C ILE A 86 -5.50 4.93 -9.12
N PRO A 87 -5.19 5.76 -10.11
CA PRO A 87 -5.10 5.25 -11.48
C PRO A 87 -3.92 4.30 -11.64
N LEU A 88 -4.04 3.45 -12.64
CA LEU A 88 -3.01 2.43 -12.90
C LEU A 88 -1.63 3.04 -13.11
N ASP A 89 -1.55 4.16 -13.84
CA ASP A 89 -0.25 4.76 -14.08
C ASP A 89 0.40 5.29 -12.81
N LYS A 90 -0.39 5.77 -11.84
CA LYS A 90 0.15 6.18 -10.56
C LYS A 90 0.66 4.99 -9.76
N LEU A 91 -0.09 3.90 -9.76
CA LEU A 91 0.31 2.69 -9.07
C LEU A 91 1.60 2.15 -9.67
N LYS A 92 1.66 2.12 -10.99
CA LYS A 92 2.83 1.65 -11.70
C LYS A 92 4.06 2.49 -11.37
N LYS A 93 3.92 3.80 -11.40
CA LYS A 93 5.04 4.69 -11.10
C LYS A 93 5.53 4.49 -9.67
N TRP A 94 4.60 4.39 -8.74
CA TRP A 94 4.94 4.17 -7.34
C TRP A 94 5.69 2.85 -7.15
N ALA A 95 5.24 1.79 -7.80
CA ALA A 95 5.81 0.47 -7.61
C ALA A 95 7.17 0.29 -8.30
N GLU A 96 7.38 1.01 -9.39
CA GLU A 96 8.58 0.79 -10.22
C GLU A 96 9.66 1.84 -10.03
N GLU A 97 9.47 2.78 -9.14
CA GLU A 97 10.51 3.79 -8.87
C GLU A 97 11.68 3.32 -8.03
#